data_2e86a22fe9562c3ca85496b5f065e11e
#
_entry.id   2e86a22fe9562c3ca85496b5f065e11e
#
_cell.length_a   1.000
_cell.length_b   1.000
_cell.length_c   1.000
_cell.angle_alpha   90.00
_cell.angle_beta   90.00
_cell.angle_gamma   90.00
#
_symmetry.space_group_name_H-M   'P 1'
#
loop_
_entity.id
_entity.type
_entity.pdbx_description
1 polymer ?
#
loop_
_entity_poly.entity_id
_entity_poly.type
_entity_poly.pdbx_seq_one_letter_code
_entity_poly.pdbx_strand_id
1 'polypeptide(L)' 'MTGEQSRFLKVGDRVQWDNSLTDRGTVSDVDWRGVTIKWDDGQTNTLLHNDMARVERVPVKV' A
#
# COMPACT_ATOMS: atom_id res chain seq x y z
N MET A 1 4.57 6.55 -3.41
CA MET A 1 4.76 7.35 -2.17
C MET A 1 6.17 7.17 -1.63
N THR A 2 6.62 8.08 -0.82
CA THR A 2 7.94 7.96 -0.18
C THR A 2 7.89 6.96 0.97
N GLY A 3 9.06 6.48 1.40
CA GLY A 3 9.13 5.62 2.58
C GLY A 3 8.60 6.29 3.84
N GLU A 4 8.81 7.60 3.96
CA GLU A 4 8.26 8.35 5.07
C GLU A 4 6.74 8.41 5.03
N GLN A 5 6.16 8.63 3.87
CA GLN A 5 4.70 8.62 3.70
C GLN A 5 4.10 7.26 3.98
N SER A 6 4.79 6.18 3.62
CA SER A 6 4.29 4.83 3.84
C SER A 6 4.18 4.48 5.33
N ARG A 7 4.91 5.16 6.19
CA ARG A 7 4.83 4.94 7.64
C ARG A 7 3.52 5.45 8.25
N PHE A 8 2.83 6.33 7.55
CA PHE A 8 1.53 6.86 8.00
C PHE A 8 0.35 6.05 7.50
N LEU A 9 0.59 5.00 6.72
CA LEU A 9 -0.48 4.11 6.30
C LEU A 9 -1.03 3.35 7.49
N LYS A 10 -2.33 3.07 7.43
CA LYS A 10 -3.04 2.32 8.47
C LYS A 10 -3.71 1.12 7.86
N VAL A 11 -3.95 0.11 8.67
CA VAL A 11 -4.72 -1.07 8.26
C VAL A 11 -6.08 -0.61 7.73
N GLY A 12 -6.43 -1.09 6.55
CA GLY A 12 -7.66 -0.71 5.86
C GLY A 12 -7.49 0.37 4.81
N ASP A 13 -6.32 1.03 4.74
CA ASP A 13 -6.06 2.01 3.70
C ASP A 13 -5.97 1.32 2.33
N ARG A 14 -6.49 2.00 1.31
CA ARG A 14 -6.43 1.51 -0.06
C ARG A 14 -5.20 2.07 -0.75
N VAL A 15 -4.53 1.23 -1.52
CA VAL A 15 -3.34 1.60 -2.28
C VAL A 15 -3.44 1.04 -3.70
N GLN A 16 -2.62 1.59 -4.60
CA GLN A 16 -2.52 1.08 -5.96
C GLN A 16 -1.06 1.00 -6.35
N TRP A 17 -0.75 0.05 -7.24
CA TRP A 17 0.59 -0.17 -7.72
C TRP A 17 0.82 0.67 -8.97
N ASP A 18 1.87 1.52 -8.93
CA ASP A 18 2.41 2.24 -10.10
C ASP A 18 1.33 2.90 -10.97
N ASN A 19 0.37 3.56 -10.33
CA ASN A 19 -0.76 4.22 -10.99
C ASN A 19 -1.66 3.29 -11.81
N SER A 20 -1.56 1.99 -11.60
CA SER A 20 -2.45 1.04 -12.26
C SER A 20 -3.84 1.08 -11.64
N LEU A 21 -4.85 1.30 -12.46
CA LEU A 21 -6.24 1.31 -11.99
C LEU A 21 -6.73 -0.10 -11.65
N THR A 22 -6.03 -1.14 -12.11
CA THR A 22 -6.43 -2.52 -11.89
C THR A 22 -5.68 -3.19 -10.75
N ASP A 23 -4.50 -2.67 -10.40
CA ASP A 23 -3.66 -3.26 -9.36
C ASP A 23 -3.85 -2.51 -8.05
N ARG A 24 -4.96 -2.76 -7.39
CA ARG A 24 -5.30 -2.15 -6.11
C ARG A 24 -5.24 -3.18 -5.00
N GLY A 25 -4.96 -2.69 -3.80
CA GLY A 25 -4.91 -3.53 -2.63
C GLY A 25 -5.35 -2.77 -1.38
N THR A 26 -5.43 -3.51 -0.28
CA THR A 26 -5.77 -2.96 1.02
C THR A 26 -4.62 -3.24 1.98
N VAL A 27 -4.22 -2.24 2.74
CA VAL A 27 -3.20 -2.42 3.77
C VAL A 27 -3.75 -3.35 4.85
N SER A 28 -3.08 -4.47 5.09
CA SER A 28 -3.48 -5.43 6.11
C SER A 28 -2.61 -5.34 7.37
N ASP A 29 -1.39 -4.81 7.26
CA ASP A 29 -0.52 -4.59 8.39
C ASP A 29 0.52 -3.54 8.05
N VAL A 30 0.98 -2.82 9.06
CA VAL A 30 2.04 -1.81 8.93
C VAL A 30 2.97 -1.96 10.11
N ASP A 31 4.25 -2.12 9.84
CA ASP A 31 5.27 -2.16 10.88
C ASP A 31 6.47 -1.29 10.49
N TRP A 32 7.50 -1.29 11.35
CA TRP A 32 8.68 -0.47 11.11
C TRP A 32 9.48 -0.91 9.87
N ARG A 33 9.32 -2.15 9.44
CA ARG A 33 10.02 -2.69 8.27
C ARG A 33 9.33 -2.35 6.97
N GLY A 34 8.01 -2.34 6.97
CA GLY A 34 7.27 -2.16 5.75
C GLY A 34 5.77 -2.28 5.93
N VAL A 35 5.11 -2.47 4.81
CA VAL A 35 3.66 -2.51 4.74
C VAL A 35 3.23 -3.81 4.09
N THR A 36 2.32 -4.53 4.73
CA THR A 36 1.71 -5.73 4.16
C THR A 36 0.44 -5.33 3.44
N ILE A 37 0.36 -5.67 2.16
CA ILE A 37 -0.76 -5.31 1.32
C ILE A 37 -1.42 -6.58 0.82
N LYS A 38 -2.72 -6.67 1.01
CA LYS A 38 -3.54 -7.71 0.43
C LYS A 38 -4.14 -7.15 -0.86
N TRP A 39 -3.67 -7.66 -1.99
CA TRP A 39 -4.10 -7.21 -3.31
C TRP A 39 -5.47 -7.80 -3.65
N ASP A 40 -6.22 -7.06 -4.46
CA ASP A 40 -7.58 -7.47 -4.85
C ASP A 40 -7.61 -8.77 -5.66
N ASP A 41 -6.49 -9.15 -6.27
CA ASP A 41 -6.37 -10.41 -7.00
C ASP A 41 -6.15 -11.64 -6.10
N GLY A 42 -6.10 -11.44 -4.80
CA GLY A 42 -5.91 -12.50 -3.83
C GLY A 42 -4.48 -12.69 -3.34
N GLN A 43 -3.53 -11.96 -3.89
CA GLN A 43 -2.14 -12.02 -3.44
C GLN A 43 -1.92 -11.14 -2.22
N THR A 44 -0.98 -11.55 -1.38
CA THR A 44 -0.56 -10.76 -0.22
C THR A 44 0.95 -10.60 -0.26
N ASN A 45 1.42 -9.37 -0.21
CA ASN A 45 2.84 -9.06 -0.25
C ASN A 45 3.21 -8.07 0.85
N THR A 46 4.41 -8.24 1.40
CA THR A 46 5.00 -7.25 2.30
C THR A 46 6.06 -6.48 1.56
N LEU A 47 5.91 -5.17 1.50
CA LEU A 47 6.85 -4.27 0.85
C LEU A 47 7.58 -3.46 1.91
N LEU A 48 8.89 -3.37 1.78
CA LEU A 48 9.69 -2.48 2.63
C LEU A 48 9.29 -1.03 2.34
N HIS A 49 9.44 -0.15 3.34
CA HIS A 49 9.11 1.26 3.15
C HIS A 49 9.86 1.88 1.96
N ASN A 50 11.10 1.46 1.72
CA ASN A 50 11.86 1.93 0.57
C ASN A 50 11.28 1.46 -0.77
N ASP A 51 10.57 0.37 -0.77
CA ASP A 51 9.96 -0.19 -1.98
C ASP A 51 8.57 0.38 -2.25
N MET A 52 8.08 1.21 -1.36
CA MET A 52 6.76 1.83 -1.51
C MET A 52 6.76 3.00 -2.50
N ALA A 53 7.90 3.32 -3.11
CA ALA A 53 8.00 4.43 -4.05
C ALA A 53 7.03 4.31 -5.24
N ARG A 54 6.72 3.07 -5.63
CA ARG A 54 5.78 2.80 -6.74
C ARG A 54 4.35 2.58 -6.27
N VAL A 55 4.13 2.57 -4.98
CA VAL A 55 2.80 2.37 -4.41
C VAL A 55 2.24 3.72 -4.01
N GLU A 56 1.02 4.00 -4.44
CA GLU A 56 0.34 5.26 -4.12
C GLU A 56 -0.92 4.98 -3.32
N ARG A 57 -1.22 5.88 -2.41
CA ARG A 57 -2.46 5.81 -1.65
C ARG A 57 -3.63 6.23 -2.53
N VAL A 58 -4.65 5.38 -2.59
CA VAL A 58 -5.88 5.71 -3.32
C VAL A 58 -6.71 6.64 -2.43
N PRO A 59 -7.07 7.84 -2.92
CA PRO A 59 -7.94 8.72 -2.15
C PRO A 59 -9.28 8.06 -1.86
N VAL A 60 -9.73 8.20 -0.62
CA VAL A 60 -11.05 7.72 -0.24
C VAL A 60 -12.05 8.80 -0.65
N LYS A 61 -12.95 8.43 -1.53
CA LYS A 61 -14.10 9.28 -1.83
C LYS A 61 -15.20 8.96 -0.83
N VAL A 62 -15.57 9.95 -0.13
CA VAL A 62 -16.70 9.85 0.78
C VAL A 62 -17.99 10.18 0.03
#